data_f7da72771ccd4eb8abdd707cd90a4922
#
_entry.id   f7da72771ccd4eb8abdd707cd90a4922
#
_cell.length_a   1.000
_cell.length_b   1.000
_cell.length_c   1.000
_cell.angle_alpha   90.00
_cell.angle_beta   90.00
_cell.angle_gamma   90.00
#
_symmetry.space_group_name_H-M   'P 1'
#
loop_
_entity.id
_entity.type
_entity.pdbx_description
1 polymer ?
#
loop_
_entity_poly.entity_id
_entity_poly.type
_entity_poly.pdbx_seq_one_letter_code
_entity_poly.pdbx_strand_id
1 'polypeptide(L)'
;MATIRTPAVIERFRSEIVTVDGVRLHYWIGGDPAGQPVILWHGFLSTGYAWRHVAPALAQAGMAVLIPDMRGYGDSDKPSGTEGYDARALAEECRALVRETGVGGGRPLLIAAHDMGAPPALLWAADHPEEVAGLLYIEAPVMLGQPLREVIAYTPVAMAHGSMWWWILPLAPGVPERLVVGHERGFLTWFYEGATARPEAFDPATIDEYLRSFSGREGVLGAMGVYRAAFTSIGQTEPLAMQPIATPIVALGGKKGLGDAVGTGVRQVARTVTAETLAGCGHFVPEECPDAVIRHIRSMAANLS
;
A
#
# COMPACT_ATOMS: atom_id res chain seq x y z
N MET A 1 -31.71 7.62 1.19
CA MET A 1 -31.03 7.59 2.50
C MET A 1 -29.88 6.59 2.36
N ALA A 2 -28.64 7.04 2.42
CA ALA A 2 -27.50 6.14 2.47
C ALA A 2 -27.55 5.40 3.80
N THR A 3 -27.65 4.08 3.75
CA THR A 3 -27.53 3.22 4.93
C THR A 3 -26.13 3.42 5.47
N ILE A 4 -26.00 3.99 6.66
CA ILE A 4 -24.71 4.05 7.37
C ILE A 4 -24.33 2.59 7.65
N ARG A 5 -23.42 2.05 6.88
CA ARG A 5 -22.88 0.70 7.11
C ARG A 5 -21.87 0.78 8.26
N THR A 6 -21.97 -0.17 9.18
CA THR A 6 -20.97 -0.34 10.23
C THR A 6 -19.62 -0.67 9.57
N PRO A 7 -18.52 0.01 9.96
CA PRO A 7 -17.20 -0.33 9.46
C PRO A 7 -16.87 -1.81 9.67
N ALA A 8 -16.15 -2.41 8.73
CA ALA A 8 -15.67 -3.76 8.90
C ALA A 8 -14.69 -3.86 10.08
N VAL A 9 -14.54 -5.05 10.64
CA VAL A 9 -13.70 -5.30 11.81
C VAL A 9 -12.60 -6.30 11.42
N ILE A 10 -11.38 -6.03 11.82
CA ILE A 10 -10.31 -7.03 11.81
C ILE A 10 -10.33 -7.75 13.15
N GLU A 11 -10.48 -9.07 13.13
CA GLU A 11 -10.64 -9.89 14.33
C GLU A 11 -9.45 -9.69 15.29
N ARG A 12 -9.75 -9.39 16.57
CA ARG A 12 -8.79 -9.15 17.65
C ARG A 12 -7.92 -7.90 17.50
N PHE A 13 -8.30 -6.99 16.61
CA PHE A 13 -7.67 -5.69 16.48
C PHE A 13 -8.58 -4.59 16.98
N ARG A 14 -7.99 -3.60 17.65
CA ARG A 14 -8.68 -2.37 18.01
C ARG A 14 -8.59 -1.40 16.83
N SER A 15 -9.69 -0.75 16.54
CA SER A 15 -9.82 0.32 15.55
C SER A 15 -9.77 1.65 16.29
N GLU A 16 -8.80 2.49 15.98
CA GLU A 16 -8.54 3.74 16.69
C GLU A 16 -8.23 4.87 15.70
N ILE A 17 -8.33 6.11 16.18
CA ILE A 17 -7.98 7.30 15.41
C ILE A 17 -7.04 8.16 16.27
N VAL A 18 -5.99 8.68 15.62
CA VAL A 18 -5.07 9.66 16.21
C VAL A 18 -4.91 10.84 15.26
N THR A 19 -4.59 12.01 15.80
CA THR A 19 -4.27 13.18 14.98
C THR A 19 -2.76 13.36 14.91
N VAL A 20 -2.22 13.32 13.70
CA VAL A 20 -0.81 13.55 13.40
C VAL A 20 -0.71 14.79 12.51
N ASP A 21 -0.01 15.81 12.94
CA ASP A 21 0.19 17.07 12.20
C ASP A 21 -1.12 17.68 11.63
N GLY A 22 -2.19 17.58 12.41
CA GLY A 22 -3.51 18.10 12.04
C GLY A 22 -4.36 17.20 11.14
N VAL A 23 -3.88 16.00 10.79
CA VAL A 23 -4.58 14.98 10.01
C VAL A 23 -5.02 13.85 10.92
N ARG A 24 -6.29 13.49 10.88
CA ARG A 24 -6.83 12.33 11.60
C ARG A 24 -6.51 11.07 10.81
N LEU A 25 -5.77 10.17 11.44
CA LEU A 25 -5.38 8.88 10.87
C LEU A 25 -6.08 7.76 11.62
N HIS A 26 -6.79 6.94 10.88
CA HIS A 26 -7.36 5.71 11.38
C HIS A 26 -6.35 4.58 11.26
N TYR A 27 -6.37 3.67 12.24
CA TYR A 27 -5.53 2.47 12.22
C TYR A 27 -6.15 1.34 13.03
N TRP A 28 -5.74 0.12 12.70
CA TRP A 28 -5.95 -1.05 13.57
C TRP A 28 -4.63 -1.41 14.25
N ILE A 29 -4.72 -1.81 15.51
CA ILE A 29 -3.58 -2.26 16.31
C ILE A 29 -3.93 -3.52 17.08
N GLY A 30 -3.02 -4.50 17.09
CA GLY A 30 -3.23 -5.79 17.76
C GLY A 30 -1.96 -6.60 17.91
N GLY A 31 -2.08 -7.76 18.52
CA GLY A 31 -0.97 -8.68 18.81
C GLY A 31 -0.28 -8.40 20.14
N ASP A 32 0.93 -8.94 20.31
CA ASP A 32 1.74 -8.80 21.52
C ASP A 32 2.59 -7.50 21.45
N PRO A 33 2.36 -6.51 22.32
CA PRO A 33 3.14 -5.27 22.32
C PRO A 33 4.65 -5.49 22.53
N ALA A 34 5.06 -6.61 23.16
CA ALA A 34 6.45 -6.98 23.33
C ALA A 34 7.04 -7.72 22.12
N GLY A 35 6.20 -8.11 21.14
CA GLY A 35 6.61 -8.85 19.94
C GLY A 35 7.32 -7.99 18.89
N GLN A 36 7.85 -8.62 17.83
CA GLN A 36 8.42 -7.91 16.69
C GLN A 36 7.38 -6.96 16.08
N PRO A 37 7.66 -5.65 15.98
CA PRO A 37 6.71 -4.71 15.38
C PRO A 37 6.64 -4.89 13.86
N VAL A 38 5.41 -4.88 13.35
CA VAL A 38 5.10 -5.03 11.92
C VAL A 38 4.09 -3.97 11.50
N ILE A 39 4.41 -3.23 10.43
CA ILE A 39 3.48 -2.32 9.77
C ILE A 39 2.94 -3.01 8.52
N LEU A 40 1.62 -3.02 8.36
CA LEU A 40 0.93 -3.54 7.18
C LEU A 40 0.31 -2.37 6.41
N TRP A 41 0.91 -1.97 5.31
CA TRP A 41 0.59 -0.74 4.58
C TRP A 41 -0.10 -1.05 3.26
N HIS A 42 -1.35 -0.63 3.13
CA HIS A 42 -2.18 -0.86 1.95
C HIS A 42 -1.85 0.09 0.79
N GLY A 43 -2.46 -0.17 -0.38
CA GLY A 43 -2.31 0.66 -1.57
C GLY A 43 -3.60 1.23 -2.13
N PHE A 44 -3.59 1.58 -3.40
CA PHE A 44 -4.70 2.16 -4.13
C PHE A 44 -5.90 1.21 -4.19
N LEU A 45 -7.10 1.77 -4.08
CA LEU A 45 -8.40 1.07 -4.07
C LEU A 45 -8.55 0.00 -2.98
N SER A 46 -7.73 0.09 -1.92
CA SER A 46 -7.87 -0.71 -0.72
C SER A 46 -7.73 0.16 0.53
N THR A 47 -7.88 -0.44 1.69
CA THR A 47 -7.68 0.18 3.00
C THR A 47 -6.90 -0.79 3.88
N GLY A 48 -6.67 -0.46 5.14
CA GLY A 48 -6.11 -1.41 6.09
C GLY A 48 -6.89 -2.73 6.17
N TYR A 49 -8.17 -2.74 5.78
CA TYR A 49 -8.99 -3.95 5.73
C TYR A 49 -8.45 -5.04 4.79
N ALA A 50 -7.62 -4.68 3.81
CA ALA A 50 -6.93 -5.65 2.93
C ALA A 50 -6.07 -6.66 3.69
N TRP A 51 -5.66 -6.32 4.90
CA TRP A 51 -4.80 -7.15 5.72
C TRP A 51 -5.55 -8.10 6.68
N ARG A 52 -6.90 -8.16 6.60
CA ARG A 52 -7.74 -8.96 7.53
C ARG A 52 -7.42 -10.45 7.54
N HIS A 53 -6.86 -10.98 6.45
CA HIS A 53 -6.44 -12.38 6.35
C HIS A 53 -4.98 -12.61 6.79
N VAL A 54 -4.18 -11.54 6.89
CA VAL A 54 -2.77 -11.59 7.26
C VAL A 54 -2.57 -11.25 8.74
N ALA A 55 -3.16 -10.15 9.18
CA ALA A 55 -2.89 -9.57 10.49
C ALA A 55 -3.18 -10.49 11.68
N PRO A 56 -4.31 -11.24 11.74
CA PRO A 56 -4.58 -12.15 12.86
C PRO A 56 -3.53 -13.25 13.00
N ALA A 57 -3.01 -13.76 11.90
CA ALA A 57 -1.99 -14.82 11.93
C ALA A 57 -0.63 -14.31 12.44
N LEU A 58 -0.28 -13.05 12.13
CA LEU A 58 0.94 -12.41 12.65
C LEU A 58 0.80 -12.10 14.15
N ALA A 59 -0.36 -11.61 14.59
CA ALA A 59 -0.67 -11.39 15.99
C ALA A 59 -0.62 -12.69 16.81
N GLN A 60 -1.16 -13.79 16.26
CA GLN A 60 -1.06 -15.13 16.86
C GLN A 60 0.38 -15.66 16.93
N ALA A 61 1.24 -15.23 16.02
CA ALA A 61 2.67 -15.53 16.04
C ALA A 61 3.47 -14.64 17.01
N GLY A 62 2.80 -13.84 17.85
CA GLY A 62 3.42 -12.99 18.86
C GLY A 62 4.01 -11.69 18.33
N MET A 63 3.57 -11.20 17.17
CA MET A 63 4.02 -9.92 16.63
C MET A 63 3.12 -8.77 17.11
N ALA A 64 3.70 -7.57 17.25
CA ALA A 64 2.96 -6.32 17.44
C ALA A 64 2.60 -5.74 16.06
N VAL A 65 1.32 -5.67 15.73
CA VAL A 65 0.89 -5.32 14.35
C VAL A 65 0.13 -4.00 14.36
N LEU A 66 0.55 -3.08 13.49
CA LEU A 66 -0.12 -1.81 13.19
C LEU A 66 -0.51 -1.78 11.71
N ILE A 67 -1.75 -1.37 11.44
CA ILE A 67 -2.34 -1.34 10.10
C ILE A 67 -2.94 0.05 9.89
N PRO A 68 -2.24 1.01 9.31
CA PRO A 68 -2.78 2.33 9.03
C PRO A 68 -3.73 2.32 7.84
N ASP A 69 -4.77 3.14 7.88
CA ASP A 69 -5.37 3.70 6.68
C ASP A 69 -4.56 4.93 6.28
N MET A 70 -4.00 4.93 5.07
CA MET A 70 -3.27 6.09 4.58
C MET A 70 -4.18 7.32 4.49
N ARG A 71 -3.61 8.50 4.61
CA ARG A 71 -4.24 9.76 4.20
C ARG A 71 -4.95 9.58 2.85
N GLY A 72 -6.19 10.00 2.76
CA GLY A 72 -7.01 9.85 1.55
C GLY A 72 -7.80 8.55 1.46
N TYR A 73 -7.60 7.61 2.39
CA TYR A 73 -8.20 6.27 2.36
C TYR A 73 -8.90 5.92 3.67
N GLY A 74 -9.69 4.87 3.63
CA GLY A 74 -10.34 4.29 4.80
C GLY A 74 -11.12 5.30 5.61
N ASP A 75 -10.93 5.26 6.90
CA ASP A 75 -11.51 6.19 7.88
C ASP A 75 -10.54 7.34 8.27
N SER A 76 -9.39 7.43 7.60
CA SER A 76 -8.49 8.59 7.69
C SER A 76 -9.05 9.79 6.94
N ASP A 77 -8.59 10.99 7.33
CA ASP A 77 -8.94 12.24 6.65
C ASP A 77 -8.50 12.22 5.19
N LYS A 78 -9.23 12.94 4.36
CA LYS A 78 -9.03 13.03 2.90
C LYS A 78 -8.78 14.47 2.46
N PRO A 79 -7.66 15.10 2.89
CA PRO A 79 -7.36 16.48 2.53
C PRO A 79 -7.36 16.67 1.01
N SER A 80 -7.89 17.79 0.57
CA SER A 80 -7.88 18.16 -0.85
C SER A 80 -6.49 18.63 -1.27
N GLY A 81 -6.14 18.45 -2.56
CA GLY A 81 -4.87 18.89 -3.12
C GLY A 81 -3.84 17.79 -3.27
N THR A 82 -2.57 18.17 -3.28
CA THR A 82 -1.42 17.27 -3.48
C THR A 82 -0.47 17.26 -2.29
N GLU A 83 -0.59 18.23 -1.40
CA GLU A 83 0.27 18.38 -0.23
C GLU A 83 0.11 17.19 0.73
N GLY A 84 1.22 16.60 1.13
CA GLY A 84 1.25 15.46 2.03
C GLY A 84 0.93 14.11 1.37
N TYR A 85 0.74 14.04 0.05
CA TYR A 85 0.49 12.81 -0.67
C TYR A 85 1.72 12.24 -1.40
N ASP A 86 2.83 12.95 -1.39
CA ASP A 86 4.08 12.40 -1.91
C ASP A 86 4.67 11.34 -0.97
N ALA A 87 5.52 10.48 -1.52
CA ALA A 87 5.97 9.29 -0.81
C ALA A 87 6.74 9.61 0.48
N ARG A 88 7.56 10.68 0.51
CA ARG A 88 8.29 11.05 1.72
C ARG A 88 7.37 11.63 2.79
N ALA A 89 6.41 12.47 2.40
CA ALA A 89 5.42 12.99 3.34
C ALA A 89 4.58 11.88 3.97
N LEU A 90 4.13 10.89 3.19
CA LEU A 90 3.42 9.71 3.69
C LEU A 90 4.30 8.85 4.61
N ALA A 91 5.60 8.72 4.31
CA ALA A 91 6.54 8.02 5.17
C ALA A 91 6.66 8.71 6.54
N GLU A 92 6.85 10.02 6.56
CA GLU A 92 6.96 10.79 7.81
C GLU A 92 5.65 10.78 8.61
N GLU A 93 4.50 10.83 7.94
CA GLU A 93 3.19 10.73 8.59
C GLU A 93 3.02 9.36 9.27
N CYS A 94 3.38 8.25 8.60
CA CYS A 94 3.31 6.91 9.20
C CYS A 94 4.34 6.75 10.32
N ARG A 95 5.54 7.33 10.20
CA ARG A 95 6.54 7.39 11.28
C ARG A 95 6.00 8.10 12.51
N ALA A 96 5.34 9.23 12.33
CA ALA A 96 4.71 9.95 13.43
C ALA A 96 3.58 9.11 14.07
N LEU A 97 2.76 8.42 13.26
CA LEU A 97 1.75 7.48 13.76
C LEU A 97 2.37 6.37 14.61
N VAL A 98 3.50 5.78 14.18
CA VAL A 98 4.22 4.76 14.96
C VAL A 98 4.68 5.31 16.30
N ARG A 99 5.20 6.53 16.33
CA ARG A 99 5.60 7.20 17.58
C ARG A 99 4.43 7.46 18.53
N GLU A 100 3.31 7.95 17.99
CA GLU A 100 2.09 8.24 18.78
C GLU A 100 1.46 6.96 19.37
N THR A 101 1.46 5.86 18.59
CA THR A 101 0.90 4.57 19.05
C THR A 101 1.83 3.82 19.99
N GLY A 102 3.13 4.15 19.97
CA GLY A 102 4.16 3.45 20.74
C GLY A 102 4.39 2.00 20.30
N VAL A 103 3.88 1.60 19.13
CA VAL A 103 4.04 0.23 18.64
C VAL A 103 5.53 -0.11 18.50
N GLY A 104 5.91 -1.27 19.02
CA GLY A 104 7.29 -1.73 18.96
C GLY A 104 8.26 -1.12 19.99
N GLY A 105 7.87 -0.09 20.74
CA GLY A 105 8.71 0.48 21.80
C GLY A 105 10.08 0.97 21.32
N GLY A 106 10.17 1.50 20.10
CA GLY A 106 11.40 1.99 19.47
C GLY A 106 12.29 0.91 18.84
N ARG A 107 11.85 -0.32 18.77
CA ARG A 107 12.55 -1.39 18.04
C ARG A 107 12.40 -1.24 16.52
N PRO A 108 13.41 -1.64 15.72
CA PRO A 108 13.29 -1.63 14.27
C PRO A 108 12.10 -2.45 13.76
N LEU A 109 11.36 -1.89 12.80
CA LEU A 109 10.13 -2.42 12.27
C LEU A 109 10.37 -3.38 11.11
N LEU A 110 9.47 -4.34 10.92
CA LEU A 110 9.22 -4.94 9.61
C LEU A 110 8.07 -4.19 8.96
N ILE A 111 8.21 -3.85 7.69
CA ILE A 111 7.15 -3.19 6.93
C ILE A 111 6.74 -4.11 5.78
N ALA A 112 5.45 -4.45 5.68
CA ALA A 112 4.86 -5.06 4.50
C ALA A 112 3.99 -4.01 3.81
N ALA A 113 4.35 -3.63 2.60
CA ALA A 113 3.72 -2.54 1.88
C ALA A 113 3.30 -2.97 0.48
N HIS A 114 2.03 -2.75 0.17
CA HIS A 114 1.39 -3.13 -1.08
C HIS A 114 1.08 -1.90 -1.94
N ASP A 115 1.31 -2.02 -3.26
CA ASP A 115 0.95 -1.02 -4.28
C ASP A 115 1.45 0.38 -3.88
N MET A 116 0.59 1.41 -3.82
CA MET A 116 0.97 2.79 -3.48
C MET A 116 1.40 3.01 -2.02
N GLY A 117 1.29 1.99 -1.15
CA GLY A 117 1.93 1.99 0.16
C GLY A 117 3.43 1.63 0.12
N ALA A 118 3.90 1.02 -0.97
CA ALA A 118 5.27 0.56 -1.10
C ALA A 118 6.29 1.68 -1.37
N PRO A 119 6.03 2.71 -2.20
CA PRO A 119 6.94 3.84 -2.38
C PRO A 119 7.27 4.60 -1.08
N PRO A 120 6.31 4.98 -0.22
CA PRO A 120 6.65 5.61 1.06
C PRO A 120 7.43 4.68 2.00
N ALA A 121 7.11 3.38 2.04
CA ALA A 121 7.86 2.42 2.84
C ALA A 121 9.33 2.29 2.38
N LEU A 122 9.58 2.37 1.08
CA LEU A 122 10.92 2.38 0.50
C LEU A 122 11.71 3.63 0.94
N LEU A 123 11.08 4.81 0.91
CA LEU A 123 11.72 6.06 1.34
C LEU A 123 11.94 6.09 2.85
N TRP A 124 11.03 5.53 3.66
CA TRP A 124 11.29 5.35 5.08
C TRP A 124 12.55 4.51 5.32
N ALA A 125 12.67 3.37 4.65
CA ALA A 125 13.85 2.51 4.77
C ALA A 125 15.15 3.18 4.26
N ALA A 126 15.03 4.14 3.34
CA ALA A 126 16.16 4.90 2.82
C ALA A 126 16.61 6.02 3.76
N ASP A 127 15.65 6.80 4.26
CA ASP A 127 15.91 8.00 5.06
C ASP A 127 16.19 7.66 6.55
N HIS A 128 15.66 6.53 7.04
CA HIS A 128 15.76 6.07 8.44
C HIS A 128 16.05 4.56 8.52
N PRO A 129 17.20 4.11 8.01
CA PRO A 129 17.54 2.69 7.93
C PRO A 129 17.62 1.99 9.30
N GLU A 130 17.88 2.75 10.37
CA GLU A 130 17.92 2.24 11.74
C GLU A 130 16.54 1.88 12.29
N GLU A 131 15.47 2.44 11.72
CA GLU A 131 14.10 2.16 12.13
C GLU A 131 13.47 0.97 11.39
N VAL A 132 14.03 0.55 10.23
CA VAL A 132 13.45 -0.48 9.36
C VAL A 132 14.37 -1.68 9.26
N ALA A 133 14.01 -2.76 9.97
CA ALA A 133 14.75 -4.02 9.95
C ALA A 133 14.62 -4.79 8.62
N GLY A 134 13.53 -4.58 7.91
CA GLY A 134 13.30 -5.20 6.61
C GLY A 134 11.98 -4.76 5.98
N LEU A 135 11.93 -4.81 4.66
CA LEU A 135 10.78 -4.39 3.85
C LEU A 135 10.28 -5.55 2.98
N LEU A 136 9.00 -5.87 3.08
CA LEU A 136 8.28 -6.70 2.13
C LEU A 136 7.57 -5.77 1.14
N TYR A 137 8.12 -5.65 -0.06
CA TYR A 137 7.67 -4.76 -1.14
C TYR A 137 6.77 -5.54 -2.11
N ILE A 138 5.48 -5.22 -2.15
CA ILE A 138 4.48 -6.08 -2.80
C ILE A 138 3.78 -5.35 -3.94
N GLU A 139 3.83 -5.92 -5.14
CA GLU A 139 3.05 -5.53 -6.32
C GLU A 139 3.03 -4.01 -6.58
N ALA A 140 4.18 -3.39 -6.55
CA ALA A 140 4.34 -1.97 -6.85
C ALA A 140 5.50 -1.74 -7.83
N PRO A 141 5.37 -0.82 -8.77
CA PRO A 141 6.52 -0.34 -9.51
C PRO A 141 7.40 0.52 -8.58
N VAL A 142 8.71 0.44 -8.74
CA VAL A 142 9.58 1.44 -8.12
C VAL A 142 9.40 2.77 -8.86
N MET A 143 9.24 3.86 -8.11
CA MET A 143 8.95 5.20 -8.63
C MET A 143 10.16 5.82 -9.33
N LEU A 144 10.60 5.20 -10.44
CA LEU A 144 11.66 5.69 -11.32
C LEU A 144 11.03 6.21 -12.62
N GLY A 145 11.40 7.42 -13.02
CA GLY A 145 10.72 8.12 -14.10
C GLY A 145 10.78 7.41 -15.45
N GLN A 146 11.91 6.80 -15.81
CA GLN A 146 12.05 6.11 -17.09
C GLN A 146 11.16 4.85 -17.21
N PRO A 147 11.18 3.88 -16.27
CA PRO A 147 10.29 2.73 -16.32
C PRO A 147 8.80 3.10 -16.30
N LEU A 148 8.42 4.09 -15.50
CA LEU A 148 7.01 4.54 -15.42
C LEU A 148 6.54 5.18 -16.73
N ARG A 149 7.40 5.96 -17.42
CA ARG A 149 7.05 6.52 -18.73
C ARG A 149 6.72 5.45 -19.76
N GLU A 150 7.42 4.32 -19.72
CA GLU A 150 7.21 3.22 -20.67
C GLU A 150 5.83 2.55 -20.50
N VAL A 151 5.35 2.39 -19.25
CA VAL A 151 4.05 1.74 -18.96
C VAL A 151 2.86 2.70 -19.05
N ILE A 152 3.08 4.00 -18.92
CA ILE A 152 2.03 5.03 -19.03
C ILE A 152 1.94 5.57 -20.47
N ALA A 153 2.99 5.42 -21.27
CA ALA A 153 3.09 6.02 -22.62
C ALA A 153 2.02 5.49 -23.58
N TYR A 154 1.59 6.36 -24.50
CA TYR A 154 0.73 5.99 -25.61
C TYR A 154 1.56 5.29 -26.70
N THR A 155 1.80 4.02 -26.51
CA THR A 155 2.54 3.16 -27.44
C THR A 155 1.74 1.91 -27.77
N PRO A 156 1.94 1.28 -28.95
CA PRO A 156 1.26 0.02 -29.29
C PRO A 156 1.50 -1.07 -28.24
N VAL A 157 2.69 -1.16 -27.66
CA VAL A 157 3.05 -2.12 -26.61
C VAL A 157 2.27 -1.85 -25.32
N ALA A 158 2.30 -0.61 -24.83
CA ALA A 158 1.55 -0.22 -23.63
C ALA A 158 0.05 -0.44 -23.82
N MET A 159 -0.50 -0.09 -24.99
CA MET A 159 -1.91 -0.29 -25.29
C MET A 159 -2.32 -1.77 -25.39
N ALA A 160 -1.45 -2.62 -25.94
CA ALA A 160 -1.70 -4.06 -26.03
C ALA A 160 -1.73 -4.75 -24.65
N HIS A 161 -1.02 -4.21 -23.68
CA HIS A 161 -0.98 -4.72 -22.30
C HIS A 161 -1.87 -3.95 -21.32
N GLY A 162 -2.77 -3.10 -21.84
CA GLY A 162 -3.75 -2.40 -21.00
C GLY A 162 -3.21 -1.18 -20.28
N SER A 163 -2.21 -0.45 -20.88
CA SER A 163 -1.66 0.83 -20.39
C SER A 163 -2.13 1.27 -19.00
N MET A 164 -1.25 1.69 -18.13
CA MET A 164 -1.62 2.23 -16.79
C MET A 164 -2.26 3.62 -16.89
N TRP A 165 -3.34 3.74 -17.66
CA TRP A 165 -4.08 4.99 -17.92
C TRP A 165 -4.57 5.68 -16.63
N TRP A 166 -4.82 4.94 -15.58
CA TRP A 166 -5.26 5.48 -14.28
C TRP A 166 -4.21 6.35 -13.58
N TRP A 167 -2.94 6.29 -13.97
CA TRP A 167 -1.91 7.21 -13.52
C TRP A 167 -2.10 8.62 -14.05
N ILE A 168 -2.72 8.76 -15.22
CA ILE A 168 -2.95 10.04 -15.90
C ILE A 168 -4.31 10.62 -15.51
N LEU A 169 -5.30 9.78 -15.27
CA LEU A 169 -6.66 10.22 -14.93
C LEU A 169 -6.70 11.27 -13.81
N PRO A 170 -6.00 11.08 -12.66
CA PRO A 170 -6.00 12.05 -11.57
C PRO A 170 -5.39 13.40 -11.91
N LEU A 171 -4.57 13.46 -12.95
CA LEU A 171 -3.89 14.69 -13.40
C LEU A 171 -4.77 15.57 -14.30
N ALA A 172 -5.86 15.02 -14.84
CA ALA A 172 -6.77 15.76 -15.70
C ALA A 172 -7.78 16.55 -14.86
N PRO A 173 -7.73 17.90 -14.81
CA PRO A 173 -8.58 18.70 -13.91
C PRO A 173 -10.06 18.47 -14.13
N GLY A 174 -10.80 18.11 -13.09
CA GLY A 174 -12.23 17.89 -13.10
C GLY A 174 -12.70 16.64 -13.85
N VAL A 175 -11.80 15.82 -14.38
CA VAL A 175 -12.15 14.57 -15.08
C VAL A 175 -12.51 13.46 -14.10
N PRO A 176 -11.72 13.19 -13.03
CA PRO A 176 -12.09 12.19 -12.02
C PRO A 176 -13.48 12.44 -11.41
N GLU A 177 -13.80 13.71 -11.11
CA GLU A 177 -15.10 14.09 -10.54
C GLU A 177 -16.26 13.77 -11.48
N ARG A 178 -16.07 13.89 -12.78
CA ARG A 178 -17.13 13.65 -13.78
C ARG A 178 -17.27 12.20 -14.21
N LEU A 179 -16.18 11.45 -14.17
CA LEU A 179 -16.17 10.08 -14.67
C LEU A 179 -16.32 9.04 -13.58
N VAL A 180 -15.82 9.32 -12.36
CA VAL A 180 -15.76 8.35 -11.27
C VAL A 180 -16.81 8.61 -10.20
N VAL A 181 -17.03 9.86 -9.80
CA VAL A 181 -18.06 10.19 -8.77
C VAL A 181 -19.45 9.83 -9.28
N GLY A 182 -20.14 8.97 -8.52
CA GLY A 182 -21.43 8.38 -8.90
C GLY A 182 -21.30 7.06 -9.68
N HIS A 183 -20.09 6.66 -10.05
CA HIS A 183 -19.79 5.42 -10.75
C HIS A 183 -18.72 4.58 -10.04
N GLU A 184 -18.48 4.86 -8.76
CA GLU A 184 -17.35 4.32 -7.97
C GLU A 184 -17.33 2.79 -7.94
N ARG A 185 -18.51 2.15 -7.82
CA ARG A 185 -18.59 0.68 -7.84
C ARG A 185 -18.06 0.11 -9.15
N GLY A 186 -18.50 0.64 -10.29
CA GLY A 186 -18.02 0.20 -11.59
C GLY A 186 -16.53 0.42 -11.79
N PHE A 187 -16.00 1.54 -11.27
CA PHE A 187 -14.58 1.85 -11.29
C PHE A 187 -13.76 0.84 -10.46
N LEU A 188 -14.16 0.56 -9.23
CA LEU A 188 -13.52 -0.42 -8.35
C LEU A 188 -13.55 -1.84 -8.93
N THR A 189 -14.73 -2.30 -9.35
CA THR A 189 -14.89 -3.66 -9.88
C THR A 189 -14.09 -3.90 -11.15
N TRP A 190 -13.94 -2.88 -12.00
CA TRP A 190 -13.07 -2.99 -13.19
C TRP A 190 -11.63 -3.33 -12.83
N PHE A 191 -11.07 -2.70 -11.77
CA PHE A 191 -9.71 -3.02 -11.30
C PHE A 191 -9.64 -4.43 -10.72
N TYR A 192 -10.60 -4.79 -9.85
CA TYR A 192 -10.58 -6.10 -9.20
C TYR A 192 -10.73 -7.23 -10.22
N GLU A 193 -11.65 -7.12 -11.19
CA GLU A 193 -11.83 -8.11 -12.26
C GLU A 193 -10.60 -8.22 -13.18
N GLY A 194 -9.99 -7.08 -13.53
CA GLY A 194 -8.85 -7.03 -14.44
C GLY A 194 -7.54 -7.52 -13.84
N ALA A 195 -7.29 -7.23 -12.57
CA ALA A 195 -5.98 -7.39 -11.94
C ALA A 195 -5.89 -8.59 -10.97
N THR A 196 -7.01 -9.24 -10.59
CA THR A 196 -6.97 -10.42 -9.72
C THR A 196 -6.84 -11.73 -10.50
N ALA A 197 -6.12 -12.70 -9.92
CA ALA A 197 -6.12 -14.09 -10.35
C ALA A 197 -7.17 -14.94 -9.60
N ARG A 198 -7.72 -14.41 -8.50
CA ARG A 198 -8.68 -15.07 -7.60
C ARG A 198 -9.91 -14.18 -7.40
N PRO A 199 -10.87 -14.18 -8.32
CA PRO A 199 -12.06 -13.32 -8.24
C PRO A 199 -12.85 -13.49 -6.93
N GLU A 200 -12.80 -14.68 -6.32
CA GLU A 200 -13.44 -14.99 -5.04
C GLU A 200 -12.89 -14.18 -3.85
N ALA A 201 -11.71 -13.59 -3.96
CA ALA A 201 -11.16 -12.70 -2.93
C ALA A 201 -11.96 -11.40 -2.77
N PHE A 202 -12.70 -11.02 -3.82
CA PHE A 202 -13.51 -9.80 -3.86
C PHE A 202 -15.00 -10.12 -3.91
N ASP A 203 -15.52 -10.70 -2.84
CA ASP A 203 -16.95 -10.89 -2.69
C ASP A 203 -17.69 -9.54 -2.57
N PRO A 204 -19.02 -9.51 -2.72
CA PRO A 204 -19.80 -8.27 -2.64
C PRO A 204 -19.60 -7.50 -1.33
N ALA A 205 -19.37 -8.18 -0.20
CA ALA A 205 -19.19 -7.53 1.10
C ALA A 205 -17.83 -6.83 1.18
N THR A 206 -16.78 -7.45 0.65
CA THR A 206 -15.43 -6.88 0.53
C THR A 206 -15.45 -5.63 -0.38
N ILE A 207 -16.10 -5.71 -1.54
CA ILE A 207 -16.26 -4.56 -2.45
C ILE A 207 -17.04 -3.44 -1.75
N ASP A 208 -18.10 -3.77 -1.02
CA ASP A 208 -18.90 -2.80 -0.28
C ASP A 208 -18.10 -2.07 0.80
N GLU A 209 -17.17 -2.76 1.47
CA GLU A 209 -16.30 -2.13 2.48
C GLU A 209 -15.33 -1.13 1.82
N TYR A 210 -14.65 -1.50 0.75
CA TYR A 210 -13.78 -0.56 0.04
C TYR A 210 -14.56 0.62 -0.55
N LEU A 211 -15.74 0.34 -1.10
CA LEU A 211 -16.63 1.38 -1.65
C LEU A 211 -17.06 2.38 -0.57
N ARG A 212 -17.23 1.94 0.68
CA ARG A 212 -17.64 2.79 1.80
C ARG A 212 -16.73 4.01 1.95
N SER A 213 -15.43 3.84 1.84
CA SER A 213 -14.45 4.91 1.99
C SER A 213 -14.08 5.62 0.68
N PHE A 214 -14.24 4.93 -0.45
CA PHE A 214 -13.94 5.46 -1.78
C PHE A 214 -15.10 6.28 -2.38
N SER A 215 -16.31 6.19 -1.82
CA SER A 215 -17.49 6.84 -2.37
C SER A 215 -17.49 8.36 -2.22
N GLY A 216 -18.12 9.01 -3.22
CA GLY A 216 -18.28 10.45 -3.26
C GLY A 216 -17.00 11.19 -3.64
N ARG A 217 -17.14 12.53 -3.74
CA ARG A 217 -16.04 13.37 -4.21
C ARG A 217 -14.79 13.28 -3.33
N GLU A 218 -14.96 13.29 -2.01
CA GLU A 218 -13.83 13.24 -1.07
C GLU A 218 -13.09 11.90 -1.15
N GLY A 219 -13.83 10.77 -1.17
CA GLY A 219 -13.25 9.44 -1.29
C GLY A 219 -12.45 9.26 -2.58
N VAL A 220 -13.06 9.63 -3.71
CA VAL A 220 -12.42 9.53 -5.03
C VAL A 220 -11.17 10.42 -5.12
N LEU A 221 -11.27 11.69 -4.74
CA LEU A 221 -10.15 12.63 -4.85
C LEU A 221 -9.06 12.37 -3.81
N GLY A 222 -9.43 11.94 -2.60
CA GLY A 222 -8.47 11.55 -1.57
C GLY A 222 -7.61 10.38 -2.05
N ALA A 223 -8.23 9.29 -2.50
CA ALA A 223 -7.50 8.12 -3.00
C ALA A 223 -6.59 8.43 -4.20
N MET A 224 -6.95 9.40 -5.03
CA MET A 224 -6.15 9.83 -6.18
C MET A 224 -5.01 10.81 -5.82
N GLY A 225 -4.89 11.23 -4.56
CA GLY A 225 -3.87 12.17 -4.10
C GLY A 225 -2.45 11.69 -4.39
N VAL A 226 -2.17 10.41 -4.14
CA VAL A 226 -0.86 9.79 -4.37
C VAL A 226 -0.41 9.86 -5.83
N TYR A 227 -1.33 9.73 -6.78
CA TYR A 227 -1.01 9.86 -8.22
C TYR A 227 -0.79 11.31 -8.63
N ARG A 228 -1.53 12.26 -8.05
CA ARG A 228 -1.28 13.69 -8.30
C ARG A 228 0.07 14.15 -7.78
N ALA A 229 0.56 13.53 -6.71
CA ALA A 229 1.89 13.78 -6.15
C ALA A 229 3.00 12.89 -6.74
N ALA A 230 2.68 12.04 -7.74
CA ALA A 230 3.61 11.02 -8.26
C ALA A 230 4.93 11.61 -8.80
N PHE A 231 4.91 12.78 -9.45
CA PHE A 231 6.14 13.40 -9.95
C PHE A 231 7.09 13.82 -8.80
N THR A 232 6.54 14.28 -7.67
CA THR A 232 7.34 14.54 -6.47
C THR A 232 7.93 13.25 -5.93
N SER A 233 7.12 12.19 -5.82
CA SER A 233 7.57 10.87 -5.37
C SER A 233 8.65 10.26 -6.27
N ILE A 234 8.54 10.44 -7.60
CA ILE A 234 9.58 10.03 -8.56
C ILE A 234 10.90 10.77 -8.25
N GLY A 235 10.88 12.11 -8.15
CA GLY A 235 12.07 12.88 -7.84
C GLY A 235 12.71 12.51 -6.50
N GLN A 236 11.92 12.07 -5.52
CA GLN A 236 12.39 11.57 -4.21
C GLN A 236 13.04 10.18 -4.30
N THR A 237 12.58 9.33 -5.22
CA THR A 237 13.06 7.94 -5.37
C THR A 237 14.26 7.82 -6.30
N GLU A 238 14.36 8.64 -7.35
CA GLU A 238 15.43 8.57 -8.35
C GLU A 238 16.86 8.56 -7.78
N PRO A 239 17.20 9.32 -6.71
CA PRO A 239 18.54 9.26 -6.12
C PRO A 239 18.94 7.87 -5.61
N LEU A 240 17.97 7.01 -5.25
CA LEU A 240 18.24 5.66 -4.76
C LEU A 240 18.86 4.75 -5.84
N ALA A 241 18.68 5.05 -7.11
CA ALA A 241 19.33 4.31 -8.19
C ALA A 241 20.86 4.49 -8.17
N MET A 242 21.35 5.61 -7.64
CA MET A 242 22.80 5.87 -7.47
C MET A 242 23.29 5.52 -6.05
N GLN A 243 22.40 5.52 -5.08
CA GLN A 243 22.69 5.23 -3.67
C GLN A 243 21.72 4.18 -3.13
N PRO A 244 21.85 2.90 -3.58
CA PRO A 244 20.93 1.85 -3.18
C PRO A 244 20.91 1.62 -1.68
N ILE A 245 19.72 1.44 -1.12
CA ILE A 245 19.49 1.25 0.30
C ILE A 245 20.07 -0.08 0.81
N ALA A 246 20.44 -0.09 2.09
CA ALA A 246 21.04 -1.26 2.73
C ALA A 246 20.00 -2.20 3.35
N THR A 247 18.83 -1.69 3.73
CA THR A 247 17.74 -2.47 4.32
C THR A 247 17.39 -3.66 3.43
N PRO A 248 17.34 -4.90 3.97
CA PRO A 248 16.97 -6.07 3.20
C PRO A 248 15.52 -5.97 2.69
N ILE A 249 15.31 -6.27 1.41
CA ILE A 249 13.98 -6.24 0.79
C ILE A 249 13.62 -7.62 0.25
N VAL A 250 12.40 -8.07 0.57
CA VAL A 250 11.72 -9.14 -0.14
C VAL A 250 10.72 -8.50 -1.11
N ALA A 251 10.87 -8.77 -2.40
CA ALA A 251 10.01 -8.24 -3.46
C ALA A 251 9.03 -9.33 -3.92
N LEU A 252 7.73 -9.11 -3.76
CA LEU A 252 6.70 -10.05 -4.20
C LEU A 252 5.91 -9.49 -5.38
N GLY A 253 5.80 -10.28 -6.44
CA GLY A 253 4.91 -10.00 -7.56
C GLY A 253 3.93 -11.14 -7.79
N GLY A 254 2.67 -10.81 -8.10
CA GLY A 254 1.70 -11.80 -8.59
C GLY A 254 1.90 -12.04 -10.08
N LYS A 255 1.82 -13.30 -10.53
CA LYS A 255 2.07 -13.64 -11.94
C LYS A 255 1.10 -12.97 -12.91
N LYS A 256 -0.13 -12.69 -12.47
CA LYS A 256 -1.13 -11.95 -13.25
C LYS A 256 -1.09 -10.42 -12.99
N GLY A 257 -0.20 -9.96 -12.11
CA GLY A 257 0.09 -8.55 -11.83
C GLY A 257 1.40 -8.11 -12.48
N LEU A 258 2.27 -7.48 -11.68
CA LEU A 258 3.59 -7.01 -12.14
C LEU A 258 4.64 -8.14 -12.22
N GLY A 259 4.43 -9.25 -11.53
CA GLY A 259 5.31 -10.42 -11.59
C GLY A 259 6.77 -10.11 -11.28
N ASP A 260 7.67 -10.57 -12.16
CA ASP A 260 9.12 -10.39 -12.01
C ASP A 260 9.58 -8.93 -12.12
N ALA A 261 8.74 -8.04 -12.65
CA ALA A 261 9.07 -6.62 -12.77
C ALA A 261 9.23 -5.95 -11.40
N VAL A 262 8.53 -6.43 -10.36
CA VAL A 262 8.69 -5.93 -8.98
C VAL A 262 10.13 -6.14 -8.51
N GLY A 263 10.63 -7.37 -8.57
CA GLY A 263 11.99 -7.70 -8.18
C GLY A 263 13.04 -6.99 -9.04
N THR A 264 12.80 -6.86 -10.34
CA THR A 264 13.68 -6.16 -11.26
C THR A 264 13.78 -4.67 -10.91
N GLY A 265 12.67 -4.02 -10.60
CA GLY A 265 12.64 -2.62 -10.18
C GLY A 265 13.36 -2.41 -8.84
N VAL A 266 13.06 -3.23 -7.84
CA VAL A 266 13.65 -3.09 -6.50
C VAL A 266 15.18 -3.27 -6.52
N ARG A 267 15.72 -4.16 -7.36
CA ARG A 267 17.18 -4.31 -7.51
C ARG A 267 17.91 -3.06 -8.04
N GLN A 268 17.19 -2.11 -8.63
CA GLN A 268 17.79 -0.84 -9.06
C GLN A 268 18.05 0.11 -7.88
N VAL A 269 17.37 -0.07 -6.74
CA VAL A 269 17.37 0.86 -5.61
C VAL A 269 17.75 0.22 -4.28
N ALA A 270 18.02 -1.09 -4.23
CA ALA A 270 18.38 -1.80 -3.01
C ALA A 270 19.51 -2.80 -3.25
N ARG A 271 20.38 -2.98 -2.23
CA ARG A 271 21.57 -3.84 -2.30
C ARG A 271 21.26 -5.32 -2.07
N THR A 272 20.32 -5.61 -1.16
CA THR A 272 19.96 -6.97 -0.75
C THR A 272 18.49 -7.22 -1.08
N VAL A 273 18.23 -7.98 -2.15
CA VAL A 273 16.88 -8.24 -2.65
C VAL A 273 16.66 -9.73 -2.88
N THR A 274 15.71 -10.30 -2.17
CA THR A 274 15.07 -11.58 -2.52
C THR A 274 13.80 -11.29 -3.28
N ALA A 275 13.52 -12.00 -4.37
CA ALA A 275 12.31 -11.80 -5.15
C ALA A 275 11.58 -13.12 -5.39
N GLU A 276 10.24 -13.08 -5.32
CA GLU A 276 9.37 -14.21 -5.64
C GLU A 276 8.21 -13.73 -6.50
N THR A 277 7.91 -14.52 -7.55
CA THR A 277 6.69 -14.36 -8.37
C THR A 277 5.69 -15.45 -8.00
N LEU A 278 4.53 -15.03 -7.48
CA LEU A 278 3.49 -15.91 -6.97
C LEU A 278 2.61 -16.42 -8.11
N ALA A 279 2.69 -17.71 -8.45
CA ALA A 279 2.02 -18.35 -9.62
C ALA A 279 0.53 -18.36 -9.41
N GLY A 280 -0.21 -18.18 -8.66
CA GLY A 280 -1.69 -18.21 -8.54
C GLY A 280 -2.24 -16.90 -8.00
N CYS A 281 -1.50 -15.83 -8.20
CA CYS A 281 -1.77 -14.54 -7.60
C CYS A 281 -1.83 -13.45 -8.67
N GLY A 282 -2.69 -12.48 -8.48
CA GLY A 282 -2.74 -11.24 -9.23
C GLY A 282 -2.10 -10.09 -8.45
N HIS A 283 -2.63 -8.89 -8.69
CA HIS A 283 -2.11 -7.68 -8.08
C HIS A 283 -2.40 -7.57 -6.58
N PHE A 284 -3.55 -8.03 -6.13
CA PHE A 284 -4.01 -7.83 -4.74
C PHE A 284 -3.48 -8.95 -3.81
N VAL A 285 -2.16 -9.08 -3.72
CA VAL A 285 -1.49 -10.16 -3.00
C VAL A 285 -1.97 -10.35 -1.55
N PRO A 286 -2.23 -9.30 -0.75
CA PRO A 286 -2.75 -9.49 0.62
C PRO A 286 -4.12 -10.19 0.67
N GLU A 287 -4.94 -9.99 -0.35
CA GLU A 287 -6.27 -10.59 -0.49
C GLU A 287 -6.22 -11.98 -1.11
N GLU A 288 -5.39 -12.13 -2.15
CA GLU A 288 -5.35 -13.33 -2.98
C GLU A 288 -4.42 -14.41 -2.43
N CYS A 289 -3.30 -14.01 -1.83
CA CYS A 289 -2.23 -14.90 -1.40
C CYS A 289 -1.72 -14.55 0.02
N PRO A 290 -2.61 -14.42 1.04
CA PRO A 290 -2.21 -14.01 2.39
C PRO A 290 -1.15 -14.92 3.01
N ASP A 291 -1.20 -16.22 2.75
CA ASP A 291 -0.23 -17.20 3.28
C ASP A 291 1.21 -16.91 2.82
N ALA A 292 1.39 -16.42 1.58
CA ALA A 292 2.71 -16.03 1.10
C ALA A 292 3.25 -14.83 1.86
N VAL A 293 2.41 -13.83 2.12
CA VAL A 293 2.77 -12.66 2.91
C VAL A 293 3.14 -13.05 4.35
N ILE A 294 2.30 -13.86 5.00
CA ILE A 294 2.54 -14.36 6.37
C ILE A 294 3.87 -15.12 6.44
N ARG A 295 4.12 -16.01 5.49
CA ARG A 295 5.37 -16.80 5.40
C ARG A 295 6.60 -15.89 5.33
N HIS A 296 6.58 -14.89 4.46
CA HIS A 296 7.71 -13.97 4.30
C HIS A 296 7.95 -13.11 5.52
N ILE A 297 6.90 -12.52 6.11
CA ILE A 297 7.05 -11.69 7.32
C ILE A 297 7.61 -12.55 8.48
N ARG A 298 7.10 -13.75 8.67
CA ARG A 298 7.62 -14.66 9.71
C ARG A 298 9.07 -15.07 9.47
N SER A 299 9.44 -15.35 8.21
CA SER A 299 10.83 -15.65 7.85
C SER A 299 11.74 -14.45 8.09
N MET A 300 11.32 -13.25 7.75
CA MET A 300 12.08 -12.02 8.02
C MET A 300 12.28 -11.81 9.52
N ALA A 301 11.22 -11.99 10.33
CA ALA A 301 11.30 -11.86 11.77
C ALA A 301 12.26 -12.89 12.42
N ALA A 302 12.25 -14.14 11.94
CA ALA A 302 13.14 -15.18 12.43
C ALA A 302 14.62 -14.90 12.15
N ASN A 303 14.93 -14.12 11.12
CA ASN A 303 16.31 -13.72 10.79
C ASN A 303 16.82 -12.52 11.60
N LEU A 304 15.95 -11.87 12.41
CA LEU A 304 16.31 -10.79 13.32
C LEU A 304 16.60 -11.29 14.74
N SER A 305 16.19 -12.52 15.06
CA SER A 305 16.39 -13.19 16.34
C SER A 305 17.76 -13.86 16.39
#